data_36fc4228716961d6ff91a5dd6a7085a7
#
_entry.id   36fc4228716961d6ff91a5dd6a7085a7
#
_cell.length_a   1.000
_cell.length_b   1.000
_cell.length_c   1.000
_cell.angle_alpha   90.00
_cell.angle_beta   90.00
_cell.angle_gamma   90.00
#
_symmetry.space_group_name_H-M   'P 1'
#
loop_
_entity.id
_entity.type
_entity.pdbx_description
1 polymer ?
#
loop_
_entity_poly.entity_id
_entity_poly.type
_entity_poly.pdbx_seq_one_letter_code
_entity_poly.pdbx_strand_id
1 'polypeptide(L)'
;MTDGLRRIAMVSMHTSPADLPGRGDAGGMNVSILALASALAARGVEVDLLTRADREPVDRELAEGVSLRTLAAGPPTPIPKGRLVDVADEFGEAVATLVGRRAPRYDLLHAHYWLSGLATLPVAIELGLPFVQSFHTLAAMKNRALGEGDTPEPEGRLRGEGFLVTQADAIVAGSSAEVTTLIDDLRASPDRLWVIPPGVDTELFSPRRARNDTAVREHLGLELDRPLLVMAGRIQPLKDQELAVRILAQVHASRGWAPLLVIAGEASDDSYRDRLERIATDLGVESDVRFVGALDRETLADLFAVAELTLMTSHSETFGLVALESAASGTPVIGFRGTGLVDSISDGESGVLVATRDAFDWAAVVVSLLGDAPRLARLGASARGYAEGFTWATAAASLLAVYENLVRS
;
A
#
# COMPACT_ATOMS: atom_id res chain seq x y z
N MET A 1 -13.93 -15.06 33.90
CA MET A 1 -12.92 -14.31 33.15
C MET A 1 -13.08 -14.76 31.70
N THR A 2 -13.64 -13.93 30.85
CA THR A 2 -13.75 -14.20 29.43
C THR A 2 -12.34 -14.34 28.89
N ASP A 3 -11.99 -15.52 28.37
CA ASP A 3 -10.74 -15.74 27.69
C ASP A 3 -10.71 -14.81 26.47
N GLY A 4 -10.02 -13.67 26.59
CA GLY A 4 -9.85 -12.70 25.53
C GLY A 4 -9.00 -13.30 24.40
N LEU A 5 -9.06 -12.70 23.23
CA LEU A 5 -8.21 -13.04 22.07
C LEU A 5 -6.73 -13.02 22.50
N ARG A 6 -6.00 -14.12 22.26
CA ARG A 6 -4.63 -14.31 22.73
C ARG A 6 -3.62 -14.41 21.60
N ARG A 7 -3.95 -15.17 20.56
CA ARG A 7 -3.05 -15.45 19.45
C ARG A 7 -3.79 -15.53 18.12
N ILE A 8 -3.24 -14.86 17.13
CA ILE A 8 -3.74 -14.89 15.75
C ILE A 8 -2.62 -15.23 14.76
N ALA A 9 -3.01 -15.78 13.62
CA ALA A 9 -2.12 -15.86 12.47
C ALA A 9 -2.56 -14.88 11.38
N MET A 10 -1.67 -13.99 10.97
CA MET A 10 -1.81 -13.16 9.78
C MET A 10 -1.03 -13.80 8.64
N VAL A 11 -1.69 -14.14 7.54
CA VAL A 11 -1.13 -14.94 6.47
C VAL A 11 -0.91 -14.10 5.22
N SER A 12 0.34 -14.00 4.76
CA SER A 12 0.75 -13.33 3.53
C SER A 12 1.66 -14.24 2.70
N MET A 13 1.07 -15.10 1.88
CA MET A 13 1.78 -16.15 1.15
C MET A 13 2.77 -15.61 0.13
N HIS A 14 2.38 -14.61 -0.67
CA HIS A 14 3.10 -14.21 -1.89
C HIS A 14 4.24 -13.21 -1.68
N THR A 15 4.30 -12.57 -0.51
CA THR A 15 5.34 -11.62 -0.12
C THR A 15 5.46 -11.59 1.40
N SER A 16 6.67 -11.56 1.91
CA SER A 16 6.92 -11.48 3.34
C SER A 16 6.58 -10.08 3.88
N PRO A 17 5.79 -9.96 4.96
CA PRO A 17 5.55 -8.67 5.60
C PRO A 17 6.83 -7.94 6.07
N ALA A 18 7.95 -8.67 6.19
CA ALA A 18 9.25 -8.12 6.56
C ALA A 18 10.11 -7.65 5.38
N ASP A 19 9.63 -7.82 4.13
CA ASP A 19 10.34 -7.35 2.95
C ASP A 19 10.27 -5.82 2.83
N LEU A 20 11.34 -5.24 2.28
CA LEU A 20 11.43 -3.80 2.08
C LEU A 20 10.39 -3.33 1.05
N PRO A 21 9.49 -2.40 1.41
CA PRO A 21 8.51 -1.86 0.47
C PRO A 21 9.18 -1.19 -0.75
N GLY A 22 8.55 -1.32 -1.91
CA GLY A 22 9.07 -0.77 -3.18
C GLY A 22 10.02 -1.71 -3.92
N ARG A 23 10.32 -2.90 -3.38
CA ARG A 23 11.10 -3.97 -4.04
C ARG A 23 10.24 -5.17 -4.37
N GLY A 24 10.42 -5.75 -5.53
CA GLY A 24 9.66 -6.92 -5.99
C GLY A 24 8.15 -6.70 -5.86
N ASP A 25 7.45 -7.61 -5.18
CA ASP A 25 6.01 -7.48 -4.88
C ASP A 25 5.70 -6.76 -3.56
N ALA A 26 6.71 -6.42 -2.76
CA ALA A 26 6.52 -5.74 -1.48
C ALA A 26 6.06 -4.29 -1.66
N GLY A 27 5.07 -3.86 -0.86
CA GLY A 27 4.48 -2.54 -0.96
C GLY A 27 3.64 -2.16 0.25
N GLY A 28 2.63 -1.33 0.07
CA GLY A 28 1.75 -0.85 1.14
C GLY A 28 1.08 -1.97 1.95
N MET A 29 0.79 -3.12 1.35
CA MET A 29 0.24 -4.27 2.06
C MET A 29 1.22 -4.78 3.14
N ASN A 30 2.50 -4.92 2.81
CA ASN A 30 3.54 -5.37 3.75
C ASN A 30 3.66 -4.41 4.93
N VAL A 31 3.67 -3.09 4.65
CA VAL A 31 3.66 -2.04 5.67
C VAL A 31 2.45 -2.17 6.58
N SER A 32 1.25 -2.35 6.01
CA SER A 32 0.00 -2.46 6.76
C SER A 32 -0.02 -3.70 7.65
N ILE A 33 0.38 -4.87 7.13
CA ILE A 33 0.40 -6.12 7.90
C ILE A 33 1.34 -5.99 9.10
N LEU A 34 2.57 -5.54 8.88
CA LEU A 34 3.56 -5.43 9.95
C LEU A 34 3.16 -4.40 11.01
N ALA A 35 2.65 -3.25 10.58
CA ALA A 35 2.22 -2.19 11.51
C ALA A 35 0.97 -2.59 12.32
N LEU A 36 -0.02 -3.26 11.69
CA LEU A 36 -1.18 -3.80 12.39
C LEU A 36 -0.77 -4.90 13.38
N ALA A 37 0.13 -5.82 12.98
CA ALA A 37 0.65 -6.86 13.86
C ALA A 37 1.31 -6.26 15.11
N SER A 38 2.18 -5.27 14.92
CA SER A 38 2.85 -4.56 16.03
C SER A 38 1.84 -3.82 16.92
N ALA A 39 0.83 -3.17 16.34
CA ALA A 39 -0.18 -2.45 17.10
C ALA A 39 -1.15 -3.38 17.85
N LEU A 40 -1.41 -4.59 17.35
CA LEU A 40 -2.16 -5.63 18.06
C LEU A 40 -1.33 -6.26 19.19
N ALA A 41 -0.04 -6.49 18.95
CA ALA A 41 0.88 -7.00 19.97
C ALA A 41 1.00 -6.02 21.15
N ALA A 42 1.06 -4.72 20.88
CA ALA A 42 1.02 -3.68 21.92
C ALA A 42 -0.30 -3.69 22.75
N ARG A 43 -1.34 -4.41 22.30
CA ARG A 43 -2.60 -4.64 23.01
C ARG A 43 -2.68 -6.04 23.66
N GLY A 44 -1.58 -6.78 23.67
CA GLY A 44 -1.48 -8.09 24.33
C GLY A 44 -1.89 -9.27 23.46
N VAL A 45 -2.04 -9.11 22.14
CA VAL A 45 -2.32 -10.20 21.19
C VAL A 45 -1.03 -10.71 20.60
N GLU A 46 -0.70 -11.99 20.75
CA GLU A 46 0.40 -12.62 20.03
C GLU A 46 0.05 -12.77 18.53
N VAL A 47 0.93 -12.29 17.65
CA VAL A 47 0.72 -12.32 16.20
C VAL A 47 1.85 -13.12 15.53
N ASP A 48 1.49 -14.23 14.89
CA ASP A 48 2.37 -14.94 13.98
C ASP A 48 2.08 -14.49 12.53
N LEU A 49 3.10 -13.96 11.87
CA LEU A 49 3.08 -13.60 10.45
C LEU A 49 3.54 -14.82 9.65
N LEU A 50 2.65 -15.43 8.88
CA LEU A 50 2.92 -16.62 8.09
C LEU A 50 3.16 -16.25 6.63
N THR A 51 4.29 -16.67 6.07
CA THR A 51 4.63 -16.44 4.67
C THR A 51 5.31 -17.64 4.06
N ARG A 52 5.31 -17.75 2.74
CA ARG A 52 6.03 -18.80 2.03
C ARG A 52 7.54 -18.58 2.12
N ALA A 53 8.28 -19.64 2.40
CA ALA A 53 9.73 -19.62 2.32
C ALA A 53 10.21 -19.63 0.85
N ASP A 54 11.08 -18.71 0.48
CA ASP A 54 11.81 -18.66 -0.79
C ASP A 54 13.26 -19.21 -0.67
N ARG A 55 13.59 -19.71 0.52
CA ARG A 55 14.85 -20.34 0.95
C ARG A 55 14.55 -21.30 2.10
N GLU A 56 15.55 -21.69 2.82
CA GLU A 56 15.34 -22.47 4.06
C GLU A 56 14.36 -21.76 5.01
N PRO A 57 13.33 -22.47 5.52
CA PRO A 57 12.37 -21.89 6.46
C PRO A 57 13.04 -21.35 7.73
N VAL A 58 12.55 -20.22 8.20
CA VAL A 58 13.03 -19.59 9.43
C VAL A 58 11.87 -19.13 10.31
N ASP A 59 12.10 -19.20 11.61
CA ASP A 59 11.27 -18.58 12.64
C ASP A 59 12.05 -17.44 13.26
N ARG A 60 11.48 -16.22 13.23
CA ARG A 60 12.15 -15.01 13.73
C ARG A 60 11.16 -14.09 14.43
N GLU A 61 11.51 -13.66 15.63
CA GLU A 61 10.80 -12.55 16.29
C GLU A 61 11.17 -11.23 15.60
N LEU A 62 10.16 -10.45 15.21
CA LEU A 62 10.33 -9.15 14.58
C LEU A 62 10.21 -8.00 15.58
N ALA A 63 9.32 -8.19 16.56
CA ALA A 63 9.09 -7.29 17.69
C ALA A 63 8.46 -8.12 18.83
N GLU A 64 8.38 -7.54 20.01
CA GLU A 64 7.70 -8.18 21.15
C GLU A 64 6.26 -8.56 20.75
N GLY A 65 5.93 -9.86 20.87
CA GLY A 65 4.62 -10.41 20.49
C GLY A 65 4.37 -10.56 18.99
N VAL A 66 5.35 -10.28 18.11
CA VAL A 66 5.24 -10.45 16.65
C VAL A 66 6.33 -11.38 16.13
N SER A 67 5.94 -12.54 15.62
CA SER A 67 6.87 -13.52 15.04
C SER A 67 6.62 -13.73 13.56
N LEU A 68 7.69 -13.75 12.76
CA LEU A 68 7.67 -14.19 11.36
C LEU A 68 7.97 -15.69 11.29
N ARG A 69 7.12 -16.41 10.57
CA ARG A 69 7.30 -17.83 10.29
C ARG A 69 7.23 -18.07 8.80
N THR A 70 8.32 -18.53 8.25
CA THR A 70 8.37 -18.86 6.83
C THR A 70 8.13 -20.36 6.66
N LEU A 71 7.18 -20.72 5.81
CA LEU A 71 6.69 -22.09 5.63
C LEU A 71 7.15 -22.63 4.27
N ALA A 72 7.61 -23.87 4.25
CA ALA A 72 7.97 -24.56 3.01
C ALA A 72 6.71 -24.86 2.18
N ALA A 73 6.73 -24.47 0.91
CA ALA A 73 5.73 -24.83 -0.09
C ALA A 73 6.36 -24.66 -1.47
N GLY A 74 6.40 -25.71 -2.26
CA GLY A 74 7.14 -25.77 -3.52
C GLY A 74 8.66 -25.64 -3.34
N PRO A 75 9.38 -25.26 -4.40
CA PRO A 75 10.83 -25.15 -4.34
C PRO A 75 11.28 -24.02 -3.40
N PRO A 76 12.43 -24.18 -2.68
CA PRO A 76 12.97 -23.14 -1.79
C PRO A 76 13.67 -22.01 -2.58
N THR A 77 12.97 -21.45 -3.55
CA THR A 77 13.44 -20.37 -4.43
C THR A 77 12.29 -19.42 -4.71
N PRO A 78 12.55 -18.17 -5.13
CA PRO A 78 11.51 -17.27 -5.58
C PRO A 78 10.67 -17.89 -6.71
N ILE A 79 9.35 -17.77 -6.59
CA ILE A 79 8.39 -18.21 -7.62
C ILE A 79 7.71 -16.94 -8.18
N PRO A 80 7.61 -16.81 -9.52
CA PRO A 80 6.86 -15.72 -10.12
C PRO A 80 5.42 -15.68 -9.59
N LYS A 81 4.90 -14.49 -9.29
CA LYS A 81 3.59 -14.28 -8.66
C LYS A 81 2.45 -15.04 -9.33
N GLY A 82 2.43 -15.06 -10.68
CA GLY A 82 1.42 -15.77 -11.45
C GLY A 82 1.47 -17.31 -11.31
N ARG A 83 2.56 -17.86 -10.76
CA ARG A 83 2.75 -19.30 -10.54
C ARG A 83 2.59 -19.70 -9.07
N LEU A 84 2.41 -18.74 -8.16
CA LEU A 84 2.25 -19.05 -6.74
C LEU A 84 0.97 -19.83 -6.42
N VAL A 85 -0.05 -19.72 -7.25
CA VAL A 85 -1.27 -20.53 -7.13
C VAL A 85 -0.98 -22.02 -7.23
N ASP A 86 0.06 -22.44 -7.96
CA ASP A 86 0.42 -23.84 -8.15
C ASP A 86 0.91 -24.52 -6.84
N VAL A 87 1.31 -23.74 -5.84
CA VAL A 87 1.80 -24.22 -4.54
C VAL A 87 0.91 -23.75 -3.37
N ALA A 88 -0.29 -23.25 -3.65
CA ALA A 88 -1.19 -22.74 -2.63
C ALA A 88 -1.68 -23.85 -1.68
N ASP A 89 -2.00 -25.01 -2.21
CA ASP A 89 -2.45 -26.18 -1.41
C ASP A 89 -1.33 -26.67 -0.49
N GLU A 90 -0.09 -26.80 -1.00
CA GLU A 90 1.07 -27.19 -0.19
C GLU A 90 1.37 -26.18 0.93
N PHE A 91 1.19 -24.87 0.62
CA PHE A 91 1.31 -23.84 1.64
C PHE A 91 0.20 -23.95 2.70
N GLY A 92 -1.04 -24.25 2.27
CA GLY A 92 -2.16 -24.50 3.18
C GLY A 92 -1.90 -25.70 4.12
N GLU A 93 -1.35 -26.80 3.62
CA GLU A 93 -0.95 -27.97 4.43
C GLU A 93 0.12 -27.61 5.47
N ALA A 94 1.10 -26.76 5.09
CA ALA A 94 2.12 -26.28 6.02
C ALA A 94 1.50 -25.37 7.10
N VAL A 95 0.55 -24.50 6.75
CA VAL A 95 -0.21 -23.69 7.71
C VAL A 95 -1.03 -24.58 8.64
N ALA A 96 -1.77 -25.58 8.12
CA ALA A 96 -2.54 -26.52 8.92
C ALA A 96 -1.68 -27.27 9.94
N THR A 97 -0.50 -27.71 9.50
CA THR A 97 0.48 -28.40 10.36
C THR A 97 0.97 -27.49 11.49
N LEU A 98 1.29 -26.23 11.20
CA LEU A 98 1.74 -25.28 12.20
C LEU A 98 0.62 -24.94 13.19
N VAL A 99 -0.54 -24.55 12.66
CA VAL A 99 -1.69 -24.08 13.46
C VAL A 99 -2.26 -25.19 14.32
N GLY A 100 -2.37 -26.41 13.79
CA GLY A 100 -2.93 -27.58 14.49
C GLY A 100 -2.02 -28.12 15.62
N ARG A 101 -0.71 -27.90 15.54
CA ARG A 101 0.27 -28.43 16.53
C ARG A 101 0.63 -27.43 17.62
N ARG A 102 0.35 -26.14 17.45
CA ARG A 102 0.87 -25.10 18.35
C ARG A 102 0.01 -24.92 19.59
N ALA A 103 0.68 -24.77 20.73
CA ALA A 103 0.07 -24.38 22.00
C ALA A 103 0.69 -23.05 22.48
N PRO A 104 -0.11 -22.04 22.91
CA PRO A 104 -1.58 -22.02 22.90
C PRO A 104 -2.13 -22.05 21.46
N ARG A 105 -3.38 -22.48 21.30
CA ARG A 105 -4.07 -22.50 20.00
C ARG A 105 -4.21 -21.09 19.44
N TYR A 106 -4.32 -21.01 18.10
CA TYR A 106 -4.74 -19.78 17.44
C TYR A 106 -6.25 -19.58 17.63
N ASP A 107 -6.65 -18.33 17.80
CA ASP A 107 -8.05 -17.96 17.98
C ASP A 107 -8.74 -17.66 16.63
N LEU A 108 -7.97 -17.25 15.60
CA LEU A 108 -8.45 -17.01 14.25
C LEU A 108 -7.30 -16.96 13.23
N LEU A 109 -7.66 -17.04 11.94
CA LEU A 109 -6.79 -16.82 10.80
C LEU A 109 -7.22 -15.59 10.03
N HIS A 110 -6.29 -14.66 9.76
CA HIS A 110 -6.51 -13.49 8.93
C HIS A 110 -5.65 -13.56 7.66
N ALA A 111 -6.26 -13.80 6.53
CA ALA A 111 -5.58 -13.88 5.24
C ALA A 111 -5.48 -12.51 4.57
N HIS A 112 -4.30 -12.19 4.08
CA HIS A 112 -4.01 -10.99 3.31
C HIS A 112 -3.71 -11.35 1.86
N TYR A 113 -4.49 -10.77 0.93
CA TYR A 113 -4.48 -11.08 -0.47
C TYR A 113 -5.17 -12.41 -0.82
N TRP A 114 -5.67 -12.52 -2.05
CA TRP A 114 -6.49 -13.67 -2.48
C TRP A 114 -5.78 -15.02 -2.44
N LEU A 115 -4.47 -15.08 -2.77
CA LEU A 115 -3.69 -16.32 -2.70
C LEU A 115 -3.60 -16.88 -1.28
N SER A 116 -3.36 -16.00 -0.31
CA SER A 116 -3.37 -16.39 1.11
C SER A 116 -4.73 -16.88 1.54
N GLY A 117 -5.80 -16.21 1.06
CA GLY A 117 -7.17 -16.63 1.31
C GLY A 117 -7.46 -18.03 0.80
N LEU A 118 -7.14 -18.32 -0.47
CA LEU A 118 -7.35 -19.65 -1.05
C LEU A 118 -6.58 -20.74 -0.30
N ALA A 119 -5.34 -20.47 0.11
CA ALA A 119 -4.52 -21.43 0.83
C ALA A 119 -5.01 -21.69 2.27
N THR A 120 -5.57 -20.68 2.95
CA THR A 120 -5.86 -20.78 4.39
C THR A 120 -7.33 -20.98 4.75
N LEU A 121 -8.26 -20.65 3.87
CA LEU A 121 -9.68 -20.91 4.11
C LEU A 121 -10.01 -22.39 4.39
N PRO A 122 -9.48 -23.38 3.63
CA PRO A 122 -9.69 -24.80 3.95
C PRO A 122 -9.18 -25.16 5.35
N VAL A 123 -8.06 -24.59 5.75
CA VAL A 123 -7.47 -24.82 7.09
C VAL A 123 -8.37 -24.27 8.20
N ALA A 124 -8.91 -23.05 8.01
CA ALA A 124 -9.83 -22.45 8.97
C ALA A 124 -11.08 -23.31 9.14
N ILE A 125 -11.67 -23.79 8.05
CA ILE A 125 -12.84 -24.68 8.06
C ILE A 125 -12.53 -26.00 8.78
N GLU A 126 -11.42 -26.66 8.46
CA GLU A 126 -11.03 -27.94 9.04
C GLU A 126 -10.79 -27.82 10.56
N LEU A 127 -10.17 -26.73 11.01
CA LEU A 127 -9.85 -26.52 12.41
C LEU A 127 -10.96 -25.81 13.21
N GLY A 128 -12.03 -25.39 12.54
CA GLY A 128 -13.13 -24.66 13.16
C GLY A 128 -12.69 -23.29 13.70
N LEU A 129 -11.82 -22.59 12.97
CA LEU A 129 -11.32 -21.25 13.34
C LEU A 129 -12.04 -20.17 12.52
N PRO A 130 -12.39 -19.04 13.12
CA PRO A 130 -12.87 -17.88 12.38
C PRO A 130 -11.88 -17.46 11.29
N PHE A 131 -12.39 -17.09 10.12
CA PHE A 131 -11.60 -16.71 8.96
C PHE A 131 -11.90 -15.27 8.53
N VAL A 132 -10.88 -14.43 8.57
CA VAL A 132 -10.92 -13.02 8.15
C VAL A 132 -10.14 -12.84 6.84
N GLN A 133 -10.68 -12.07 5.90
CA GLN A 133 -10.04 -11.76 4.63
C GLN A 133 -9.83 -10.25 4.44
N SER A 134 -8.60 -9.84 4.13
CA SER A 134 -8.27 -8.53 3.55
C SER A 134 -7.70 -8.72 2.15
N PHE A 135 -8.29 -8.07 1.14
CA PHE A 135 -7.81 -8.25 -0.24
C PHE A 135 -6.64 -7.34 -0.60
N HIS A 136 -6.58 -6.13 -0.04
CA HIS A 136 -5.63 -5.04 -0.33
C HIS A 136 -5.68 -4.53 -1.77
N THR A 137 -6.00 -5.38 -2.73
CA THR A 137 -6.28 -5.04 -4.13
C THR A 137 -7.27 -6.04 -4.69
N LEU A 138 -8.25 -5.58 -5.45
CA LEU A 138 -9.24 -6.42 -6.13
C LEU A 138 -8.98 -6.45 -7.63
N ALA A 139 -9.08 -7.63 -8.24
CA ALA A 139 -8.93 -7.81 -9.68
C ALA A 139 -9.94 -6.96 -10.47
N ALA A 140 -11.19 -6.90 -10.01
CA ALA A 140 -12.22 -6.09 -10.64
C ALA A 140 -11.88 -4.59 -10.65
N MET A 141 -11.31 -4.04 -9.56
CA MET A 141 -10.85 -2.65 -9.51
C MET A 141 -9.72 -2.40 -10.52
N LYS A 142 -8.74 -3.30 -10.56
CA LYS A 142 -7.60 -3.18 -11.50
C LYS A 142 -8.04 -3.29 -12.95
N ASN A 143 -8.91 -4.26 -13.26
CA ASN A 143 -9.38 -4.49 -14.63
C ASN A 143 -10.24 -3.35 -15.17
N ARG A 144 -10.91 -2.57 -14.31
CA ARG A 144 -11.63 -1.35 -14.71
C ARG A 144 -10.72 -0.16 -14.99
N ALA A 145 -9.50 -0.20 -14.47
CA ALA A 145 -8.56 0.92 -14.47
C ALA A 145 -7.23 0.60 -15.17
N LEU A 146 -7.28 -0.27 -16.18
CA LEU A 146 -6.09 -0.63 -16.96
C LEU A 146 -5.53 0.60 -17.70
N GLY A 147 -4.24 0.85 -17.51
CA GLY A 147 -3.47 1.78 -18.31
C GLY A 147 -2.96 1.16 -19.61
N GLU A 148 -2.38 1.97 -20.50
CA GLU A 148 -1.75 1.48 -21.71
C GLU A 148 -0.53 0.58 -21.36
N GLY A 149 -0.57 -0.66 -21.85
CA GLY A 149 0.45 -1.68 -21.54
C GLY A 149 0.17 -2.55 -20.33
N ASP A 150 -0.92 -2.31 -19.57
CA ASP A 150 -1.34 -3.20 -18.51
C ASP A 150 -2.02 -4.46 -19.07
N THR A 151 -1.85 -5.56 -18.33
CA THR A 151 -2.51 -6.85 -18.62
C THR A 151 -3.66 -7.06 -17.63
N PRO A 152 -4.85 -7.49 -18.10
CA PRO A 152 -5.93 -7.82 -17.18
C PRO A 152 -5.54 -8.91 -16.19
N GLU A 153 -6.04 -8.78 -14.97
CA GLU A 153 -5.91 -9.83 -13.97
C GLU A 153 -6.61 -11.11 -14.43
N PRO A 154 -6.05 -12.29 -14.19
CA PRO A 154 -6.57 -13.54 -14.73
C PRO A 154 -7.94 -13.90 -14.14
N GLU A 155 -8.79 -14.53 -14.93
CA GLU A 155 -10.12 -15.01 -14.50
C GLU A 155 -10.06 -15.91 -13.25
N GLY A 156 -8.98 -16.68 -13.08
CA GLY A 156 -8.79 -17.51 -11.88
C GLY A 156 -8.76 -16.68 -10.60
N ARG A 157 -8.16 -15.48 -10.66
CA ARG A 157 -8.16 -14.54 -9.54
C ARG A 157 -9.55 -13.97 -9.29
N LEU A 158 -10.26 -13.53 -10.35
CA LEU A 158 -11.64 -13.01 -10.20
C LEU A 158 -12.56 -14.05 -9.54
N ARG A 159 -12.49 -15.31 -9.98
CA ARG A 159 -13.27 -16.41 -9.37
C ARG A 159 -12.84 -16.69 -7.93
N GLY A 160 -11.54 -16.69 -7.66
CA GLY A 160 -10.99 -16.91 -6.31
C GLY A 160 -11.42 -15.83 -5.33
N GLU A 161 -11.34 -14.54 -5.73
CA GLU A 161 -11.83 -13.43 -4.91
C GLU A 161 -13.33 -13.54 -4.64
N GLY A 162 -14.15 -13.82 -5.66
CA GLY A 162 -15.59 -14.04 -5.49
C GLY A 162 -15.92 -15.21 -4.56
N PHE A 163 -15.19 -16.32 -4.66
CA PHE A 163 -15.33 -17.45 -3.75
C PHE A 163 -15.02 -17.06 -2.30
N LEU A 164 -13.90 -16.41 -2.05
CA LEU A 164 -13.47 -15.97 -0.71
C LEU A 164 -14.49 -15.01 -0.09
N VAL A 165 -15.05 -14.09 -0.88
CA VAL A 165 -16.09 -13.16 -0.43
C VAL A 165 -17.32 -13.89 0.11
N THR A 166 -17.69 -15.03 -0.48
CA THR A 166 -18.85 -15.80 -0.02
C THR A 166 -18.57 -16.63 1.23
N GLN A 167 -17.31 -16.98 1.49
CA GLN A 167 -16.92 -17.92 2.55
C GLN A 167 -16.37 -17.25 3.81
N ALA A 168 -15.74 -16.07 3.70
CA ALA A 168 -15.13 -15.40 4.84
C ALA A 168 -16.18 -15.01 5.91
N ASP A 169 -15.84 -15.22 7.19
CA ASP A 169 -16.66 -14.79 8.33
C ASP A 169 -16.67 -13.26 8.46
N ALA A 170 -15.53 -12.62 8.15
CA ALA A 170 -15.44 -11.18 8.00
C ALA A 170 -14.49 -10.79 6.86
N ILE A 171 -14.81 -9.67 6.20
CA ILE A 171 -13.98 -9.04 5.18
C ILE A 171 -13.61 -7.66 5.68
N VAL A 172 -12.30 -7.37 5.70
CA VAL A 172 -11.78 -6.06 6.10
C VAL A 172 -11.33 -5.31 4.85
N ALA A 173 -12.04 -4.24 4.53
CA ALA A 173 -11.75 -3.32 3.45
C ALA A 173 -11.03 -2.07 3.98
N GLY A 174 -10.06 -1.55 3.20
CA GLY A 174 -9.30 -0.36 3.57
C GLY A 174 -9.97 0.95 3.13
N SER A 175 -10.97 0.91 2.23
CA SER A 175 -11.57 2.11 1.63
C SER A 175 -13.03 1.93 1.22
N SER A 176 -13.72 3.05 1.02
CA SER A 176 -15.08 3.06 0.46
C SER A 176 -15.14 2.52 -0.97
N ALA A 177 -14.12 2.78 -1.77
CA ALA A 177 -14.00 2.28 -3.14
C ALA A 177 -13.86 0.74 -3.18
N GLU A 178 -13.11 0.16 -2.23
CA GLU A 178 -13.02 -1.30 -2.07
C GLU A 178 -14.36 -1.89 -1.65
N VAL A 179 -15.05 -1.28 -0.68
CA VAL A 179 -16.40 -1.69 -0.26
C VAL A 179 -17.40 -1.70 -1.42
N THR A 180 -17.42 -0.61 -2.20
CA THR A 180 -18.29 -0.53 -3.39
C THR A 180 -18.03 -1.70 -4.34
N THR A 181 -16.77 -2.01 -4.63
CA THR A 181 -16.40 -3.14 -5.49
C THR A 181 -16.80 -4.49 -4.88
N LEU A 182 -16.58 -4.67 -3.57
CA LEU A 182 -16.96 -5.91 -2.87
C LEU A 182 -18.46 -6.15 -2.92
N ILE A 183 -19.28 -5.12 -2.75
CA ILE A 183 -20.76 -5.23 -2.78
C ILE A 183 -21.27 -5.38 -4.22
N ASP A 184 -20.87 -4.47 -5.11
CA ASP A 184 -21.49 -4.34 -6.44
C ASP A 184 -21.03 -5.43 -7.40
N ASP A 185 -19.72 -5.76 -7.39
CA ASP A 185 -19.16 -6.72 -8.34
C ASP A 185 -19.07 -8.14 -7.74
N LEU A 186 -18.68 -8.26 -6.45
CA LEU A 186 -18.43 -9.56 -5.83
C LEU A 186 -19.57 -10.05 -4.92
N ARG A 187 -20.61 -9.24 -4.75
CA ARG A 187 -21.81 -9.58 -3.98
C ARG A 187 -21.55 -9.90 -2.50
N ALA A 188 -20.57 -9.18 -1.91
CA ALA A 188 -20.30 -9.29 -0.49
C ALA A 188 -21.52 -8.92 0.35
N SER A 189 -21.78 -9.68 1.43
CA SER A 189 -22.82 -9.31 2.40
C SER A 189 -22.34 -8.13 3.26
N PRO A 190 -23.12 -7.04 3.34
CA PRO A 190 -22.75 -5.89 4.18
C PRO A 190 -22.51 -6.24 5.65
N ASP A 191 -23.20 -7.25 6.18
CA ASP A 191 -23.10 -7.68 7.58
C ASP A 191 -21.74 -8.29 7.92
N ARG A 192 -20.95 -8.68 6.90
CA ARG A 192 -19.60 -9.23 7.04
C ARG A 192 -18.49 -8.27 6.57
N LEU A 193 -18.85 -7.05 6.17
CA LEU A 193 -17.93 -6.03 5.69
C LEU A 193 -17.59 -5.03 6.79
N TRP A 194 -16.29 -4.83 7.00
CA TRP A 194 -15.76 -3.86 7.94
C TRP A 194 -14.80 -2.91 7.24
N VAL A 195 -15.01 -1.61 7.40
CA VAL A 195 -14.12 -0.59 6.82
C VAL A 195 -13.12 -0.18 7.88
N ILE A 196 -11.86 -0.53 7.66
CA ILE A 196 -10.76 -0.21 8.56
C ILE A 196 -9.65 0.41 7.73
N PRO A 197 -9.62 1.75 7.62
CA PRO A 197 -8.54 2.45 6.93
C PRO A 197 -7.18 2.14 7.56
N PRO A 198 -6.12 2.02 6.77
CA PRO A 198 -4.77 1.88 7.30
C PRO A 198 -4.34 3.12 8.08
N GLY A 199 -3.37 2.96 8.95
CA GLY A 199 -2.74 4.06 9.67
C GLY A 199 -1.49 4.57 8.97
N VAL A 200 -0.91 5.63 9.55
CA VAL A 200 0.42 6.14 9.20
C VAL A 200 1.25 6.33 10.47
N ASP A 201 2.54 6.15 10.34
CA ASP A 201 3.51 6.44 11.41
C ASP A 201 3.86 7.93 11.39
N THR A 202 3.16 8.70 12.22
CA THR A 202 3.31 10.16 12.28
C THR A 202 4.57 10.63 13.01
N GLU A 203 5.29 9.75 13.70
CA GLU A 203 6.60 10.06 14.27
C GLU A 203 7.69 9.93 13.20
N LEU A 204 7.63 8.88 12.40
CA LEU A 204 8.53 8.67 11.28
C LEU A 204 8.29 9.70 10.17
N PHE A 205 7.05 9.80 9.69
CA PHE A 205 6.63 10.77 8.66
C PHE A 205 6.23 12.09 9.33
N SER A 206 7.14 13.06 9.30
CA SER A 206 6.96 14.30 10.06
C SER A 206 7.61 15.50 9.38
N PRO A 207 6.97 16.68 9.39
CA PRO A 207 7.55 17.92 8.87
C PRO A 207 8.87 18.33 9.56
N ARG A 208 9.12 17.78 10.76
CA ARG A 208 10.37 18.08 11.50
C ARG A 208 11.62 17.61 10.77
N ARG A 209 11.50 16.65 9.86
CA ARG A 209 12.61 16.13 9.03
C ARG A 209 13.09 17.15 7.99
N ALA A 210 12.24 18.08 7.56
CA ALA A 210 12.61 19.18 6.64
C ALA A 210 13.71 20.10 7.18
N ARG A 211 14.04 20.03 8.47
CA ARG A 211 15.16 20.81 9.05
C ARG A 211 16.53 20.47 8.44
N ASN A 212 16.64 19.33 7.79
CA ASN A 212 17.85 18.86 7.12
C ASN A 212 17.72 18.87 5.58
N ASP A 213 16.88 19.76 5.01
CA ASP A 213 16.60 19.80 3.57
C ASP A 213 17.88 19.70 2.72
N THR A 214 18.87 20.55 2.98
CA THR A 214 20.16 20.51 2.24
C THR A 214 20.80 19.11 2.29
N ALA A 215 20.88 18.50 3.47
CA ALA A 215 21.53 17.20 3.61
C ALA A 215 20.74 16.09 2.91
N VAL A 216 19.40 16.14 2.93
CA VAL A 216 18.54 15.19 2.20
C VAL A 216 18.74 15.32 0.70
N ARG A 217 18.71 16.54 0.18
CA ARG A 217 18.92 16.81 -1.24
C ARG A 217 20.32 16.40 -1.70
N GLU A 218 21.35 16.70 -0.92
CA GLU A 218 22.73 16.29 -1.21
C GLU A 218 22.87 14.76 -1.20
N HIS A 219 22.28 14.07 -0.20
CA HIS A 219 22.32 12.61 -0.11
C HIS A 219 21.68 11.94 -1.33
N LEU A 220 20.58 12.51 -1.84
CA LEU A 220 19.85 11.99 -3.01
C LEU A 220 20.37 12.58 -4.34
N GLY A 221 21.38 13.45 -4.33
CA GLY A 221 21.93 14.10 -5.52
C GLY A 221 20.96 15.05 -6.21
N LEU A 222 20.10 15.73 -5.43
CA LEU A 222 19.06 16.65 -5.93
C LEU A 222 19.54 18.10 -5.86
N GLU A 223 19.02 18.92 -6.80
CA GLU A 223 19.31 20.36 -6.83
C GLU A 223 18.68 21.09 -5.63
N LEU A 224 19.43 22.05 -5.03
CA LEU A 224 19.03 22.72 -3.79
C LEU A 224 17.93 23.77 -3.98
N ASP A 225 17.92 24.44 -5.12
CA ASP A 225 17.12 25.66 -5.34
C ASP A 225 15.86 25.43 -6.19
N ARG A 226 15.50 24.16 -6.45
CA ARG A 226 14.31 23.83 -7.27
C ARG A 226 13.18 23.29 -6.43
N PRO A 227 11.92 23.69 -6.71
CA PRO A 227 10.76 23.02 -6.16
C PRO A 227 10.79 21.54 -6.49
N LEU A 228 10.40 20.69 -5.54
CA LEU A 228 10.47 19.25 -5.63
C LEU A 228 9.08 18.64 -5.68
N LEU A 229 8.80 17.88 -6.72
CA LEU A 229 7.64 16.99 -6.82
C LEU A 229 8.11 15.56 -6.56
N VAL A 230 7.36 14.81 -5.76
CA VAL A 230 7.67 13.41 -5.46
C VAL A 230 6.59 12.49 -5.99
N MET A 231 7.00 11.37 -6.54
CA MET A 231 6.14 10.23 -6.82
C MET A 231 6.78 8.98 -6.24
N ALA A 232 6.12 8.33 -5.28
CA ALA A 232 6.64 7.15 -4.62
C ALA A 232 5.79 5.91 -4.92
N GLY A 233 6.45 4.81 -5.27
CA GLY A 233 5.84 3.54 -5.59
C GLY A 233 6.55 2.81 -6.72
N ARG A 234 6.24 1.53 -6.91
CA ARG A 234 6.82 0.74 -7.99
C ARG A 234 6.62 1.42 -9.34
N ILE A 235 7.65 1.41 -10.18
CA ILE A 235 7.58 1.94 -11.54
C ILE A 235 6.89 0.89 -12.41
N GLN A 236 5.62 1.16 -12.76
CA GLN A 236 4.76 0.26 -13.53
C GLN A 236 3.57 1.01 -14.16
N PRO A 237 2.99 0.55 -15.27
CA PRO A 237 1.89 1.24 -15.96
C PRO A 237 0.73 1.61 -15.04
N LEU A 238 0.33 0.73 -14.13
CA LEU A 238 -0.75 0.99 -13.17
C LEU A 238 -0.55 2.26 -12.31
N LYS A 239 0.71 2.65 -12.05
CA LYS A 239 1.06 3.86 -11.29
C LYS A 239 1.12 5.12 -12.16
N ASP A 240 1.21 4.95 -13.47
CA ASP A 240 1.17 6.02 -14.48
C ASP A 240 2.18 7.16 -14.22
N GLN A 241 3.45 6.78 -14.08
CA GLN A 241 4.52 7.75 -14.02
C GLN A 241 4.62 8.56 -15.34
N GLU A 242 4.10 8.02 -16.44
CA GLU A 242 4.04 8.74 -17.71
C GLU A 242 3.21 10.02 -17.59
N LEU A 243 2.05 9.98 -16.95
CA LEU A 243 1.26 11.19 -16.69
C LEU A 243 2.06 12.21 -15.86
N ALA A 244 2.82 11.77 -14.85
CA ALA A 244 3.65 12.68 -14.06
C ALA A 244 4.73 13.38 -14.91
N VAL A 245 5.39 12.67 -15.83
CA VAL A 245 6.34 13.27 -16.79
C VAL A 245 5.65 14.25 -17.74
N ARG A 246 4.45 13.92 -18.23
CA ARG A 246 3.65 14.81 -19.08
C ARG A 246 3.18 16.07 -18.34
N ILE A 247 2.82 15.94 -17.06
CA ILE A 247 2.50 17.09 -16.19
C ILE A 247 3.69 18.04 -16.11
N LEU A 248 4.89 17.48 -15.88
CA LEU A 248 6.13 18.25 -15.78
C LEU A 248 6.39 19.04 -17.07
N ALA A 249 6.22 18.40 -18.25
CA ALA A 249 6.36 19.05 -19.54
C ALA A 249 5.35 20.18 -19.74
N GLN A 250 4.10 20.02 -19.28
CA GLN A 250 3.08 21.09 -19.34
C GLN A 250 3.42 22.26 -18.40
N VAL A 251 3.98 21.98 -17.22
CA VAL A 251 4.49 23.05 -16.33
C VAL A 251 5.63 23.81 -17.02
N HIS A 252 6.59 23.09 -17.62
CA HIS A 252 7.69 23.70 -18.37
C HIS A 252 7.17 24.59 -19.50
N ALA A 253 6.27 24.06 -20.33
CA ALA A 253 5.70 24.80 -21.44
C ALA A 253 4.98 26.08 -21.00
N SER A 254 4.32 26.07 -19.83
CA SER A 254 3.54 27.20 -19.35
C SER A 254 4.36 28.27 -18.61
N ARG A 255 5.52 27.90 -18.03
CA ARG A 255 6.31 28.76 -17.15
C ARG A 255 7.73 29.04 -17.63
N GLY A 256 8.24 28.29 -18.61
CA GLY A 256 9.63 28.35 -19.06
C GLY A 256 10.63 27.72 -18.08
N TRP A 257 10.13 27.03 -17.02
CA TRP A 257 10.90 26.25 -16.06
C TRP A 257 10.04 25.08 -15.55
N ALA A 258 10.66 24.05 -15.01
CA ALA A 258 9.96 22.94 -14.38
C ALA A 258 10.50 22.67 -12.96
N PRO A 259 9.64 22.20 -12.02
CA PRO A 259 10.12 21.62 -10.77
C PRO A 259 10.93 20.35 -11.06
N LEU A 260 11.67 19.87 -10.07
CA LEU A 260 12.33 18.57 -10.14
C LEU A 260 11.30 17.48 -9.78
N LEU A 261 11.12 16.50 -10.65
CA LEU A 261 10.28 15.31 -10.37
C LEU A 261 11.17 14.16 -9.92
N VAL A 262 11.03 13.76 -8.66
CA VAL A 262 11.71 12.57 -8.12
C VAL A 262 10.75 11.39 -8.11
N ILE A 263 11.14 10.31 -8.79
CA ILE A 263 10.43 9.04 -8.84
C ILE A 263 11.17 8.02 -8.00
N ALA A 264 10.58 7.64 -6.85
CA ALA A 264 11.14 6.70 -5.89
C ALA A 264 10.43 5.34 -5.99
N GLY A 265 11.18 4.29 -6.32
CA GLY A 265 10.72 2.91 -6.46
C GLY A 265 11.53 2.14 -7.48
N GLU A 266 11.48 0.81 -7.41
CA GLU A 266 12.08 -0.04 -8.42
C GLU A 266 11.11 -0.25 -9.59
N ALA A 267 11.66 -0.43 -10.78
CA ALA A 267 10.89 -0.81 -11.95
C ALA A 267 10.47 -2.28 -11.85
N SER A 268 9.16 -2.53 -12.06
CA SER A 268 8.66 -3.90 -12.19
C SER A 268 9.11 -4.55 -13.50
N ASP A 269 9.39 -3.71 -14.52
CA ASP A 269 9.92 -4.06 -15.83
C ASP A 269 10.76 -2.87 -16.34
N ASP A 270 12.01 -3.12 -16.67
CA ASP A 270 12.94 -2.12 -17.17
C ASP A 270 12.43 -1.45 -18.46
N SER A 271 11.66 -2.16 -19.29
CA SER A 271 11.09 -1.62 -20.54
C SER A 271 10.17 -0.42 -20.30
N TYR A 272 9.40 -0.42 -19.20
CA TYR A 272 8.54 0.71 -18.84
C TYR A 272 9.36 1.91 -18.36
N ARG A 273 10.41 1.68 -17.58
CA ARG A 273 11.34 2.73 -17.19
C ARG A 273 12.03 3.37 -18.40
N ASP A 274 12.54 2.56 -19.33
CA ASP A 274 13.16 3.03 -20.58
C ASP A 274 12.16 3.84 -21.43
N ARG A 275 10.88 3.45 -21.40
CA ARG A 275 9.80 4.21 -22.05
C ARG A 275 9.66 5.61 -21.40
N LEU A 276 9.66 5.71 -20.07
CA LEU A 276 9.55 6.97 -19.36
C LEU A 276 10.72 7.91 -19.66
N GLU A 277 11.95 7.38 -19.70
CA GLU A 277 13.16 8.14 -20.03
C GLU A 277 13.08 8.69 -21.47
N ARG A 278 12.63 7.87 -22.43
CA ARG A 278 12.39 8.33 -23.81
C ARG A 278 11.33 9.43 -23.88
N ILE A 279 10.20 9.26 -23.19
CA ILE A 279 9.14 10.27 -23.15
C ILE A 279 9.65 11.58 -22.54
N ALA A 280 10.45 11.53 -21.48
CA ALA A 280 11.05 12.71 -20.88
C ALA A 280 11.97 13.43 -21.88
N THR A 281 12.78 12.69 -22.65
CA THR A 281 13.64 13.23 -23.70
C THR A 281 12.83 13.85 -24.85
N ASP A 282 11.81 13.15 -25.36
CA ASP A 282 10.96 13.63 -26.45
C ASP A 282 10.19 14.90 -26.07
N LEU A 283 9.89 15.09 -24.77
CA LEU A 283 9.22 16.25 -24.22
C LEU A 283 10.20 17.35 -23.77
N GLY A 284 11.53 17.09 -23.81
CA GLY A 284 12.56 18.05 -23.41
C GLY A 284 12.62 18.33 -21.91
N VAL A 285 12.27 17.36 -21.06
CA VAL A 285 12.28 17.45 -19.58
C VAL A 285 13.13 16.37 -18.92
N GLU A 286 14.00 15.71 -19.65
CA GLU A 286 14.88 14.65 -19.14
C GLU A 286 15.79 15.12 -17.99
N SER A 287 16.21 16.38 -18.03
CA SER A 287 17.01 16.99 -16.95
C SER A 287 16.20 17.26 -15.68
N ASP A 288 14.88 17.21 -15.76
CA ASP A 288 13.96 17.57 -14.69
C ASP A 288 13.36 16.32 -14.01
N VAL A 289 13.71 15.11 -14.45
CA VAL A 289 13.27 13.85 -13.87
C VAL A 289 14.45 13.11 -13.23
N ARG A 290 14.26 12.59 -12.02
CA ARG A 290 15.24 11.76 -11.29
C ARG A 290 14.61 10.47 -10.82
N PHE A 291 15.18 9.33 -11.22
CA PHE A 291 14.85 8.01 -10.71
C PHE A 291 15.84 7.65 -9.60
N VAL A 292 15.37 7.51 -8.38
CA VAL A 292 16.24 7.28 -7.19
C VAL A 292 16.20 5.82 -6.69
N GLY A 293 15.45 4.94 -7.37
CA GLY A 293 15.29 3.55 -6.94
C GLY A 293 14.38 3.42 -5.70
N ALA A 294 14.35 2.21 -5.12
CA ALA A 294 13.62 1.99 -3.87
C ALA A 294 14.36 2.62 -2.70
N LEU A 295 13.65 3.39 -1.89
CA LEU A 295 14.15 4.02 -0.68
C LEU A 295 13.68 3.24 0.55
N ASP A 296 14.49 3.21 1.60
CA ASP A 296 14.00 2.80 2.90
C ASP A 296 13.02 3.83 3.47
N ARG A 297 12.29 3.44 4.51
CA ARG A 297 11.21 4.28 5.06
C ARG A 297 11.70 5.59 5.66
N GLU A 298 12.91 5.64 6.20
CA GLU A 298 13.49 6.86 6.75
C GLU A 298 13.85 7.84 5.66
N THR A 299 14.56 7.37 4.63
CA THR A 299 14.91 8.19 3.47
C THR A 299 13.69 8.68 2.71
N LEU A 300 12.64 7.83 2.60
CA LEU A 300 11.36 8.22 2.01
C LEU A 300 10.66 9.31 2.84
N ALA A 301 10.67 9.20 4.17
CA ALA A 301 10.10 10.21 5.04
C ALA A 301 10.86 11.55 4.96
N ASP A 302 12.19 11.50 4.84
CA ASP A 302 13.01 12.66 4.60
C ASP A 302 12.68 13.31 3.25
N LEU A 303 12.54 12.51 2.19
CA LEU A 303 12.18 12.99 0.85
C LEU A 303 10.81 13.68 0.85
N PHE A 304 9.79 13.08 1.47
CA PHE A 304 8.48 13.73 1.58
C PHE A 304 8.56 15.04 2.36
N ALA A 305 9.30 15.09 3.47
CA ALA A 305 9.36 16.28 4.31
C ALA A 305 9.99 17.49 3.61
N VAL A 306 10.86 17.27 2.60
CA VAL A 306 11.52 18.35 1.83
C VAL A 306 10.84 18.62 0.48
N ALA A 307 9.78 17.88 0.13
CA ALA A 307 9.05 18.08 -1.10
C ALA A 307 7.95 19.15 -0.95
N GLU A 308 7.67 19.87 -2.02
CA GLU A 308 6.53 20.79 -2.10
C GLU A 308 5.22 20.06 -2.32
N LEU A 309 5.21 19.00 -3.15
CA LEU A 309 4.00 18.26 -3.52
C LEU A 309 4.32 16.80 -3.81
N THR A 310 3.38 15.93 -3.54
CA THR A 310 3.41 14.54 -4.01
C THR A 310 2.36 14.33 -5.10
N LEU A 311 2.75 13.66 -6.19
CA LEU A 311 1.85 13.28 -7.28
C LEU A 311 1.45 11.81 -7.12
N MET A 312 0.15 11.54 -7.21
CA MET A 312 -0.42 10.18 -7.24
C MET A 312 -1.31 10.03 -8.47
N THR A 313 -0.66 9.71 -9.58
CA THR A 313 -1.27 9.59 -10.92
C THR A 313 -1.83 8.20 -11.21
N SER A 314 -1.81 7.29 -10.27
CA SER A 314 -2.21 5.88 -10.44
C SER A 314 -3.58 5.71 -11.09
N HIS A 315 -3.70 4.73 -11.98
CA HIS A 315 -4.98 4.30 -12.56
C HIS A 315 -5.88 3.65 -11.52
N SER A 316 -5.28 2.93 -10.55
CA SER A 316 -5.99 2.27 -9.46
C SER A 316 -5.20 2.36 -8.17
N GLU A 317 -5.86 2.82 -7.12
CA GLU A 317 -5.42 2.77 -5.72
C GLU A 317 -6.57 2.24 -4.87
N THR A 318 -6.26 1.31 -3.97
CA THR A 318 -7.27 0.84 -3.03
C THR A 318 -7.53 1.86 -1.93
N PHE A 319 -6.46 2.45 -1.38
CA PHE A 319 -6.53 3.51 -0.38
C PHE A 319 -5.47 4.60 -0.65
N GLY A 320 -4.20 4.21 -0.88
CA GLY A 320 -3.10 5.14 -1.11
C GLY A 320 -2.34 5.49 0.16
N LEU A 321 -1.64 4.53 0.77
CA LEU A 321 -0.83 4.73 1.98
C LEU A 321 0.20 5.87 1.80
N VAL A 322 0.78 5.95 0.61
CA VAL A 322 1.72 7.01 0.20
C VAL A 322 1.11 8.41 0.36
N ALA A 323 -0.20 8.56 0.12
CA ALA A 323 -0.87 9.84 0.34
C ALA A 323 -0.87 10.24 1.82
N LEU A 324 -1.12 9.29 2.72
CA LEU A 324 -1.06 9.56 4.16
C LEU A 324 0.38 9.80 4.64
N GLU A 325 1.36 9.08 4.12
CA GLU A 325 2.78 9.25 4.46
C GLU A 325 3.28 10.63 4.04
N SER A 326 2.93 11.07 2.85
CA SER A 326 3.20 12.42 2.35
C SER A 326 2.49 13.49 3.21
N ALA A 327 1.19 13.34 3.43
CA ALA A 327 0.39 14.26 4.25
C ALA A 327 0.94 14.34 5.70
N ALA A 328 1.33 13.22 6.29
CA ALA A 328 1.94 13.17 7.61
C ALA A 328 3.29 13.92 7.67
N SER A 329 4.03 13.96 6.56
CA SER A 329 5.24 14.75 6.41
C SER A 329 4.98 16.25 6.18
N GLY A 330 3.71 16.66 6.09
CA GLY A 330 3.32 18.04 5.83
C GLY A 330 3.33 18.41 4.35
N THR A 331 3.41 17.42 3.46
CA THR A 331 3.49 17.60 2.01
C THR A 331 2.16 17.24 1.37
N PRO A 332 1.44 18.22 0.77
CA PRO A 332 0.14 17.97 0.15
C PRO A 332 0.25 17.04 -1.06
N VAL A 333 -0.83 16.30 -1.30
CA VAL A 333 -0.91 15.34 -2.41
C VAL A 333 -1.83 15.88 -3.51
N ILE A 334 -1.41 15.72 -4.76
CA ILE A 334 -2.29 15.84 -5.92
C ILE A 334 -2.58 14.43 -6.41
N GLY A 335 -3.84 14.00 -6.35
CA GLY A 335 -4.27 12.64 -6.65
C GLY A 335 -5.40 12.56 -7.67
N PHE A 336 -5.58 11.39 -8.31
CA PHE A 336 -6.69 11.14 -9.22
C PHE A 336 -7.97 10.81 -8.43
N ARG A 337 -9.05 11.55 -8.71
CA ARG A 337 -10.35 11.39 -8.03
C ARG A 337 -11.03 10.04 -8.28
N GLY A 338 -10.70 9.36 -9.36
CA GLY A 338 -11.34 8.09 -9.77
C GLY A 338 -10.86 6.83 -9.04
N THR A 339 -10.19 6.95 -7.88
CA THR A 339 -9.60 5.83 -7.14
C THR A 339 -9.92 5.91 -5.65
N GLY A 340 -9.43 4.95 -4.85
CA GLY A 340 -9.53 4.98 -3.38
C GLY A 340 -8.78 6.13 -2.69
N LEU A 341 -8.10 6.99 -3.47
CA LEU A 341 -7.49 8.22 -2.95
C LEU A 341 -8.51 9.21 -2.36
N VAL A 342 -9.78 9.07 -2.71
CA VAL A 342 -10.87 9.88 -2.11
C VAL A 342 -11.02 9.68 -0.60
N ASP A 343 -10.52 8.56 -0.07
CA ASP A 343 -10.55 8.26 1.36
C ASP A 343 -9.24 8.68 2.07
N SER A 344 -8.13 8.82 1.34
CA SER A 344 -6.83 9.22 1.90
C SER A 344 -6.48 10.68 1.65
N ILE A 345 -7.24 11.38 0.80
CA ILE A 345 -7.07 12.81 0.48
C ILE A 345 -8.39 13.53 0.68
N SER A 346 -8.44 14.46 1.63
CA SER A 346 -9.53 15.41 1.77
C SER A 346 -9.33 16.56 0.78
N ASP A 347 -10.16 16.59 -0.28
CA ASP A 347 -10.02 17.52 -1.40
C ASP A 347 -10.13 18.98 -0.97
N GLY A 348 -9.10 19.78 -1.27
CA GLY A 348 -8.98 21.18 -0.86
C GLY A 348 -8.51 21.40 0.57
N GLU A 349 -8.38 20.35 1.39
CA GLU A 349 -7.96 20.39 2.78
C GLU A 349 -6.61 19.69 3.02
N SER A 350 -6.44 18.43 2.61
CA SER A 350 -5.18 17.70 2.74
C SER A 350 -4.44 17.53 1.42
N GLY A 351 -5.06 17.91 0.32
CA GLY A 351 -4.53 17.80 -1.02
C GLY A 351 -5.54 18.27 -2.07
N VAL A 352 -5.31 17.89 -3.31
CA VAL A 352 -6.21 18.22 -4.43
C VAL A 352 -6.51 16.96 -5.22
N LEU A 353 -7.78 16.69 -5.47
CA LEU A 353 -8.23 15.58 -6.30
C LEU A 353 -8.61 16.08 -7.71
N VAL A 354 -7.82 15.67 -8.72
CA VAL A 354 -8.06 16.00 -10.12
C VAL A 354 -9.00 14.96 -10.74
N ALA A 355 -10.03 15.42 -11.45
CA ALA A 355 -11.07 14.55 -11.99
C ALA A 355 -10.74 13.97 -13.38
N THR A 356 -9.75 14.52 -14.06
CA THR A 356 -9.32 14.11 -15.41
C THR A 356 -7.94 13.50 -15.38
N ARG A 357 -7.56 12.84 -16.47
CA ARG A 357 -6.19 12.38 -16.71
C ARG A 357 -5.45 13.26 -17.73
N ASP A 358 -5.98 14.46 -17.98
CA ASP A 358 -5.31 15.43 -18.83
C ASP A 358 -4.15 16.11 -18.07
N ALA A 359 -2.94 15.98 -18.58
CA ALA A 359 -1.74 16.56 -17.98
C ALA A 359 -1.84 18.09 -17.82
N PHE A 360 -2.62 18.76 -18.65
CA PHE A 360 -2.85 20.21 -18.57
C PHE A 360 -3.61 20.59 -17.28
N ASP A 361 -4.66 19.85 -16.93
CA ASP A 361 -5.44 20.10 -15.70
C ASP A 361 -4.57 19.91 -14.45
N TRP A 362 -3.75 18.87 -14.42
CA TRP A 362 -2.83 18.62 -13.31
C TRP A 362 -1.72 19.69 -13.22
N ALA A 363 -1.15 20.07 -14.37
CA ALA A 363 -0.13 21.11 -14.42
C ALA A 363 -0.67 22.46 -13.92
N ALA A 364 -1.95 22.79 -14.25
CA ALA A 364 -2.61 23.99 -13.73
C ALA A 364 -2.69 23.98 -12.18
N VAL A 365 -2.99 22.82 -11.58
CA VAL A 365 -3.00 22.67 -10.11
C VAL A 365 -1.59 22.82 -9.54
N VAL A 366 -0.58 22.13 -10.12
CA VAL A 366 0.83 22.25 -9.70
C VAL A 366 1.29 23.72 -9.74
N VAL A 367 1.07 24.38 -10.87
CA VAL A 367 1.46 25.79 -11.06
C VAL A 367 0.76 26.71 -10.07
N SER A 368 -0.54 26.48 -9.83
CA SER A 368 -1.33 27.29 -8.88
C SER A 368 -0.80 27.14 -7.44
N LEU A 369 -0.45 25.93 -7.03
CA LEU A 369 0.06 25.68 -5.68
C LEU A 369 1.49 26.19 -5.50
N LEU A 370 2.40 25.91 -6.44
CA LEU A 370 3.78 26.39 -6.37
C LEU A 370 3.89 27.92 -6.49
N GLY A 371 2.89 28.56 -7.10
CA GLY A 371 2.81 30.03 -7.22
C GLY A 371 2.22 30.75 -6.01
N ASP A 372 1.69 30.03 -5.01
CA ASP A 372 1.07 30.58 -3.79
C ASP A 372 1.63 29.88 -2.54
N ALA A 373 2.85 30.29 -2.14
CA ALA A 373 3.54 29.70 -0.98
C ALA A 373 2.70 29.75 0.32
N PRO A 374 1.95 30.83 0.66
CA PRO A 374 1.06 30.84 1.81
C PRO A 374 -0.04 29.79 1.73
N ARG A 375 -0.64 29.58 0.55
CA ARG A 375 -1.67 28.55 0.33
C ARG A 375 -1.07 27.15 0.46
N LEU A 376 0.11 26.90 -0.14
CA LEU A 376 0.80 25.63 -0.08
C LEU A 376 1.14 25.27 1.37
N ALA A 377 1.69 26.22 2.15
CA ALA A 377 1.99 26.02 3.56
C ALA A 377 0.75 25.69 4.41
N ARG A 378 -0.38 26.39 4.18
CA ARG A 378 -1.65 26.07 4.86
C ARG A 378 -2.15 24.67 4.49
N LEU A 379 -2.10 24.32 3.21
CA LEU A 379 -2.51 23.00 2.73
C LEU A 379 -1.65 21.89 3.36
N GLY A 380 -0.32 22.09 3.46
CA GLY A 380 0.59 21.17 4.13
C GLY A 380 0.29 20.99 5.62
N ALA A 381 0.01 22.08 6.34
CA ALA A 381 -0.38 22.00 7.74
C ALA A 381 -1.71 21.27 7.94
N SER A 382 -2.70 21.51 7.09
CA SER A 382 -3.98 20.79 7.10
C SER A 382 -3.81 19.32 6.72
N ALA A 383 -2.94 19.00 5.74
CA ALA A 383 -2.61 17.63 5.35
C ALA A 383 -2.05 16.85 6.53
N ARG A 384 -1.13 17.44 7.29
CA ARG A 384 -0.60 16.84 8.52
C ARG A 384 -1.71 16.56 9.53
N GLY A 385 -2.57 17.53 9.81
CA GLY A 385 -3.69 17.37 10.76
C GLY A 385 -4.67 16.27 10.31
N TYR A 386 -4.92 16.14 9.01
CA TYR A 386 -5.75 15.08 8.44
C TYR A 386 -5.12 13.70 8.65
N ALA A 387 -3.83 13.55 8.33
CA ALA A 387 -3.10 12.29 8.47
C ALA A 387 -3.00 11.82 9.93
N GLU A 388 -2.93 12.74 10.91
CA GLU A 388 -2.92 12.42 12.34
C GLU A 388 -4.20 11.71 12.81
N GLY A 389 -5.30 11.80 12.05
CA GLY A 389 -6.53 11.04 12.29
C GLY A 389 -6.40 9.54 11.96
N PHE A 390 -5.38 9.14 11.19
CA PHE A 390 -5.16 7.77 10.73
C PHE A 390 -4.01 7.13 11.48
N THR A 391 -4.27 6.49 12.61
CA THR A 391 -3.22 5.83 13.40
C THR A 391 -3.33 4.32 13.32
N TRP A 392 -2.19 3.63 13.34
CA TRP A 392 -2.17 2.17 13.46
C TRP A 392 -2.83 1.68 14.75
N ALA A 393 -2.76 2.47 15.82
CA ALA A 393 -3.42 2.17 17.07
C ALA A 393 -4.95 2.16 16.94
N THR A 394 -5.53 3.10 16.19
CA THR A 394 -6.98 3.15 15.92
C THR A 394 -7.39 2.00 14.99
N ALA A 395 -6.62 1.75 13.91
CA ALA A 395 -6.88 0.64 13.00
C ALA A 395 -6.84 -0.71 13.72
N ALA A 396 -5.83 -0.94 14.58
CA ALA A 396 -5.71 -2.16 15.38
C ALA A 396 -6.85 -2.30 16.41
N ALA A 397 -7.32 -1.20 17.02
CA ALA A 397 -8.46 -1.25 17.94
C ALA A 397 -9.75 -1.68 17.20
N SER A 398 -9.99 -1.12 16.02
CA SER A 398 -11.14 -1.51 15.19
C SER A 398 -11.04 -2.98 14.74
N LEU A 399 -9.86 -3.41 14.33
CA LEU A 399 -9.61 -4.78 13.90
C LEU A 399 -9.78 -5.77 15.07
N LEU A 400 -9.29 -5.43 16.25
CA LEU A 400 -9.47 -6.23 17.46
C LEU A 400 -10.93 -6.42 17.80
N ALA A 401 -11.75 -5.38 17.67
CA ALA A 401 -13.20 -5.49 17.90
C ALA A 401 -13.89 -6.45 16.92
N VAL A 402 -13.46 -6.49 15.65
CA VAL A 402 -13.94 -7.49 14.67
C VAL A 402 -13.56 -8.90 15.12
N TYR A 403 -12.31 -9.11 15.50
CA TYR A 403 -11.81 -10.42 15.92
C TYR A 403 -12.55 -10.94 17.17
N GLU A 404 -12.69 -10.08 18.19
CA GLU A 404 -13.41 -10.44 19.41
C GLU A 404 -14.88 -10.80 19.17
N ASN A 405 -15.53 -10.12 18.22
CA ASN A 405 -16.90 -10.46 17.83
C ASN A 405 -17.00 -11.85 17.22
N LEU A 406 -16.03 -12.21 16.33
CA LEU A 406 -16.00 -13.52 15.68
C LEU A 406 -15.65 -14.67 16.64
N VAL A 407 -14.76 -14.45 17.60
CA VAL A 407 -14.34 -15.50 18.55
C VAL A 407 -15.42 -15.77 19.62
N ARG A 408 -16.32 -14.82 19.87
CA ARG A 408 -17.44 -14.97 20.82
C ARG A 408 -18.70 -15.58 20.19
N SER A 409 -18.85 -15.55 18.87
CA SER A 409 -19.98 -16.11 18.12
C SER A 409 -19.82 -17.61 17.89
#